data_f0fa1dc0f9c9cb22558f31f8e45ba984
#
_entry.id   f0fa1dc0f9c9cb22558f31f8e45ba984
#
_cell.length_a   1.000
_cell.length_b   1.000
_cell.length_c   1.000
_cell.angle_alpha   90.00
_cell.angle_beta   90.00
_cell.angle_gamma   90.00
#
_symmetry.space_group_name_H-M   'P 1'
#
loop_
_entity.id
_entity.type
_entity.pdbx_description
1 polymer ?
#
loop_
_entity_poly.entity_id
_entity_poly.type
_entity_poly.pdbx_seq_one_letter_code
_entity_poly.pdbx_strand_id
1 'polypeptide(L)'
;MKKRLLAVAAFMLSLNGYAANDAAWMRYCAISPNGQQIAFSYKGDIYTVGVNGGRANQITTNPAHDTHPIWSPNGQQIAFASDRLGGMDIYIVDKEGGVPTRITTHSGNETPLAFKDNGHILFQANILPAADDMQFASAQFPQVYEVSTSGGRPIMFSSMPMEDISISADGKTLLYHDKKGYEDNWRKHHTSSITRDVWMCNLDGERSYKKLSTFNGEDRTPVWANADTYYYLSEQNGSFNVFKANINGGNPIQVTKHDKHPVRFLTRANNGILCYGYNGGIY
;
A
#
# COMPACT_ATOMS: atom_id res chain seq x y z
N MET A 1 -66.74 32.11 -33.56
CA MET A 1 -65.92 32.10 -32.34
C MET A 1 -65.08 30.83 -32.29
N LYS A 2 -63.78 30.91 -32.60
CA LYS A 2 -62.89 29.75 -32.62
C LYS A 2 -62.11 29.76 -31.26
N LYS A 3 -62.35 28.75 -30.45
CA LYS A 3 -61.58 28.51 -29.20
C LYS A 3 -60.25 27.85 -29.59
N ARG A 4 -59.14 28.54 -29.29
CA ARG A 4 -57.77 28.00 -29.36
C ARG A 4 -57.46 27.25 -28.06
N LEU A 5 -57.23 25.93 -28.12
CA LEU A 5 -56.65 25.16 -27.07
C LEU A 5 -55.13 25.41 -27.07
N LEU A 6 -54.61 25.98 -25.98
CA LEU A 6 -53.16 25.97 -25.71
C LEU A 6 -52.82 24.66 -25.03
N ALA A 7 -52.01 23.83 -25.68
CA ALA A 7 -51.39 22.66 -25.09
C ALA A 7 -50.08 23.11 -24.40
N VAL A 8 -50.05 23.08 -23.06
CA VAL A 8 -48.87 23.29 -22.28
C VAL A 8 -48.14 21.95 -22.17
N ALA A 9 -47.04 21.79 -22.93
CA ALA A 9 -46.14 20.65 -22.80
C ALA A 9 -45.26 20.87 -21.53
N ALA A 10 -45.57 20.17 -20.46
CA ALA A 10 -44.73 20.10 -19.28
C ALA A 10 -43.51 19.22 -19.61
N PHE A 11 -42.37 19.85 -19.83
CA PHE A 11 -41.09 19.15 -19.97
C PHE A 11 -40.60 18.78 -18.54
N MET A 12 -40.86 17.55 -18.11
CA MET A 12 -40.28 17.00 -16.91
C MET A 12 -38.78 16.72 -17.20
N LEU A 13 -37.92 17.64 -16.82
CA LEU A 13 -36.50 17.36 -16.62
C LEU A 13 -36.38 16.43 -15.41
N SER A 14 -36.21 15.14 -15.66
CA SER A 14 -35.72 14.22 -14.66
C SER A 14 -34.25 14.59 -14.38
N LEU A 15 -34.03 15.41 -13.36
CA LEU A 15 -32.76 15.55 -12.69
C LEU A 15 -32.44 14.19 -12.05
N ASN A 16 -31.79 13.31 -12.79
CA ASN A 16 -31.06 12.22 -12.18
C ASN A 16 -29.92 12.86 -11.39
N GLY A 17 -30.23 13.29 -10.17
CA GLY A 17 -29.24 13.55 -9.15
C GLY A 17 -28.56 12.21 -8.84
N TYR A 18 -27.49 11.91 -9.52
CA TYR A 18 -26.50 10.99 -8.97
C TYR A 18 -26.01 11.65 -7.68
N ALA A 19 -26.59 11.25 -6.57
CA ALA A 19 -25.90 11.37 -5.30
C ALA A 19 -24.62 10.57 -5.50
N ALA A 20 -23.52 11.25 -5.76
CA ALA A 20 -22.21 10.66 -5.63
C ALA A 20 -22.14 10.24 -4.16
N ASN A 21 -22.46 8.98 -3.87
CA ASN A 21 -22.03 8.34 -2.64
C ASN A 21 -20.51 8.27 -2.76
N ASP A 22 -19.84 9.37 -2.39
CA ASP A 22 -18.41 9.37 -2.20
C ASP A 22 -18.13 8.33 -1.13
N ALA A 23 -17.68 7.15 -1.57
CA ALA A 23 -17.23 6.12 -0.69
C ALA A 23 -15.96 6.63 -0.01
N ALA A 24 -16.13 7.38 1.07
CA ALA A 24 -15.04 7.84 1.90
C ALA A 24 -14.41 6.65 2.66
N TRP A 25 -13.14 6.78 3.03
CA TRP A 25 -12.42 5.78 3.81
C TRP A 25 -11.92 4.54 3.05
N MET A 26 -11.73 4.63 1.75
CA MET A 26 -10.94 3.64 1.02
C MET A 26 -9.48 3.74 1.45
N ARG A 27 -8.86 2.61 1.78
CA ARG A 27 -7.51 2.54 2.35
C ARG A 27 -6.66 1.49 1.66
N TYR A 28 -5.34 1.63 1.79
CA TYR A 28 -4.35 0.65 1.31
C TYR A 28 -4.55 0.31 -0.16
N CYS A 29 -4.75 1.35 -0.99
CA CYS A 29 -4.92 1.15 -2.42
C CYS A 29 -3.62 0.64 -3.04
N ALA A 30 -3.73 -0.41 -3.87
CA ALA A 30 -2.64 -1.04 -4.58
C ALA A 30 -3.03 -1.23 -6.05
N ILE A 31 -2.28 -0.60 -6.96
CA ILE A 31 -2.51 -0.78 -8.39
C ILE A 31 -1.90 -2.09 -8.87
N SER A 32 -2.61 -2.80 -9.76
CA SER A 32 -2.11 -4.04 -10.37
C SER A 32 -0.87 -3.78 -11.22
N PRO A 33 0.03 -4.76 -11.40
CA PRO A 33 1.25 -4.58 -12.18
C PRO A 33 1.02 -4.11 -13.62
N ASN A 34 -0.08 -4.53 -14.24
CA ASN A 34 -0.45 -4.09 -15.59
C ASN A 34 -1.14 -2.73 -15.64
N GLY A 35 -1.47 -2.11 -14.48
CA GLY A 35 -2.12 -0.81 -14.37
C GLY A 35 -3.60 -0.80 -14.78
N GLN A 36 -4.30 -1.93 -14.75
CA GLN A 36 -5.70 -2.03 -15.16
C GLN A 36 -6.68 -2.04 -13.99
N GLN A 37 -6.26 -2.52 -12.83
CA GLN A 37 -7.10 -2.67 -11.63
C GLN A 37 -6.41 -2.08 -10.41
N ILE A 38 -7.23 -1.67 -9.44
CA ILE A 38 -6.78 -1.19 -8.12
C ILE A 38 -7.48 -2.07 -7.08
N ALA A 39 -6.70 -2.71 -6.20
CA ALA A 39 -7.20 -3.35 -5.00
C ALA A 39 -7.17 -2.35 -3.84
N PHE A 40 -8.14 -2.42 -2.93
CA PHE A 40 -8.20 -1.55 -1.76
C PHE A 40 -9.03 -2.17 -0.64
N SER A 41 -8.81 -1.70 0.59
CA SER A 41 -9.63 -2.08 1.74
C SER A 41 -10.76 -1.09 1.94
N TYR A 42 -11.97 -1.60 2.15
CA TYR A 42 -13.16 -0.81 2.46
C TYR A 42 -14.10 -1.58 3.38
N LYS A 43 -14.47 -0.99 4.52
CA LYS A 43 -15.39 -1.56 5.52
C LYS A 43 -15.04 -2.99 5.97
N GLY A 44 -13.77 -3.31 6.03
CA GLY A 44 -13.29 -4.62 6.51
C GLY A 44 -13.10 -5.67 5.43
N ASP A 45 -13.39 -5.38 4.17
CA ASP A 45 -13.19 -6.28 3.04
C ASP A 45 -12.23 -5.72 2.01
N ILE A 46 -11.70 -6.60 1.16
CA ILE A 46 -10.91 -6.27 -0.02
C ILE A 46 -11.84 -6.13 -1.23
N TYR A 47 -11.65 -5.05 -1.95
CA TYR A 47 -12.34 -4.75 -3.21
C TYR A 47 -11.34 -4.54 -4.34
N THR A 48 -11.79 -4.74 -5.57
CA THR A 48 -11.08 -4.30 -6.78
C THR A 48 -11.97 -3.39 -7.63
N VAL A 49 -11.34 -2.45 -8.33
CA VAL A 49 -12.00 -1.55 -9.28
C VAL A 49 -11.10 -1.32 -10.48
N GLY A 50 -11.67 -1.04 -11.64
CA GLY A 50 -10.90 -0.63 -12.82
C GLY A 50 -10.16 0.69 -12.59
N VAL A 51 -8.98 0.88 -13.19
CA VAL A 51 -8.17 2.11 -13.03
C VAL A 51 -8.92 3.38 -13.46
N ASN A 52 -9.89 3.26 -14.36
CA ASN A 52 -10.75 4.37 -14.79
C ASN A 52 -11.99 4.56 -13.89
N GLY A 53 -12.04 3.88 -12.74
CA GLY A 53 -13.19 3.89 -11.85
C GLY A 53 -14.31 2.94 -12.32
N GLY A 54 -15.53 3.19 -11.84
CA GLY A 54 -16.70 2.36 -12.14
C GLY A 54 -17.16 1.54 -10.93
N ARG A 55 -17.78 0.39 -11.19
CA ARG A 55 -18.26 -0.50 -10.13
C ARG A 55 -17.10 -1.26 -9.51
N ALA A 56 -16.98 -1.19 -8.20
CA ALA A 56 -16.06 -2.02 -7.43
C ALA A 56 -16.62 -3.43 -7.25
N ASN A 57 -15.76 -4.43 -7.34
CA ASN A 57 -16.06 -5.84 -7.06
C ASN A 57 -15.53 -6.18 -5.66
N GLN A 58 -16.38 -6.75 -4.82
CA GLN A 58 -15.98 -7.27 -3.52
C GLN A 58 -15.28 -8.61 -3.70
N ILE A 59 -14.03 -8.70 -3.24
CA ILE A 59 -13.17 -9.89 -3.39
C ILE A 59 -13.29 -10.80 -2.16
N THR A 60 -13.44 -10.22 -0.97
CA THR A 60 -13.61 -10.96 0.27
C THR A 60 -14.97 -10.64 0.89
N THR A 61 -15.57 -11.62 1.61
CA THR A 61 -16.91 -11.52 2.19
C THR A 61 -16.99 -12.11 3.59
N ASN A 62 -15.85 -12.42 4.22
CA ASN A 62 -15.81 -12.94 5.59
C ASN A 62 -16.10 -11.80 6.58
N PRO A 63 -16.79 -12.04 7.71
CA PRO A 63 -17.01 -11.04 8.75
C PRO A 63 -15.73 -10.48 9.42
N ALA A 64 -14.58 -11.10 9.17
CA ALA A 64 -13.28 -10.65 9.65
C ALA A 64 -12.85 -9.33 9.01
N HIS A 65 -11.80 -8.72 9.59
CA HIS A 65 -11.19 -7.51 9.05
C HIS A 65 -10.07 -7.86 8.07
N ASP A 66 -10.33 -7.68 6.77
CA ASP A 66 -9.37 -7.89 5.69
C ASP A 66 -8.73 -6.56 5.27
N THR A 67 -7.40 -6.49 5.19
CA THR A 67 -6.68 -5.22 5.00
C THR A 67 -5.33 -5.42 4.32
N HIS A 68 -4.68 -4.31 3.88
CA HIS A 68 -3.36 -4.27 3.26
C HIS A 68 -3.22 -5.20 2.03
N PRO A 69 -4.10 -5.04 1.01
CA PRO A 69 -3.96 -5.84 -0.21
C PRO A 69 -2.70 -5.47 -0.97
N ILE A 70 -1.97 -6.49 -1.44
CA ILE A 70 -0.85 -6.36 -2.37
C ILE A 70 -1.02 -7.32 -3.55
N TRP A 71 -0.56 -6.92 -4.74
CA TRP A 71 -0.65 -7.73 -5.94
C TRP A 71 0.58 -8.62 -6.13
N SER A 72 0.37 -9.84 -6.60
CA SER A 72 1.44 -10.67 -7.13
C SER A 72 2.05 -10.04 -8.40
N PRO A 73 3.35 -10.24 -8.69
CA PRO A 73 4.01 -9.65 -9.87
C PRO A 73 3.35 -9.99 -11.20
N ASN A 74 2.75 -11.18 -11.33
CA ASN A 74 1.97 -11.57 -12.52
C ASN A 74 0.54 -11.01 -12.54
N GLY A 75 0.10 -10.32 -11.45
CA GLY A 75 -1.23 -9.72 -11.34
C GLY A 75 -2.39 -10.72 -11.27
N GLN A 76 -2.14 -11.99 -10.91
CA GLN A 76 -3.20 -13.00 -10.82
C GLN A 76 -3.73 -13.20 -9.40
N GLN A 77 -2.95 -12.80 -8.39
CA GLN A 77 -3.30 -13.02 -6.99
C GLN A 77 -3.17 -11.72 -6.19
N ILE A 78 -3.95 -11.65 -5.12
CA ILE A 78 -3.90 -10.60 -4.10
C ILE A 78 -3.60 -11.26 -2.76
N ALA A 79 -2.52 -10.82 -2.09
CA ALA A 79 -2.28 -11.16 -0.71
C ALA A 79 -2.78 -10.04 0.20
N PHE A 80 -3.28 -10.39 1.37
CA PHE A 80 -3.84 -9.43 2.34
C PHE A 80 -3.73 -9.98 3.77
N ALA A 81 -3.85 -9.13 4.77
CA ALA A 81 -3.92 -9.52 6.17
C ALA A 81 -5.39 -9.68 6.58
N SER A 82 -5.67 -10.70 7.42
CA SER A 82 -7.00 -10.99 7.94
C SER A 82 -6.98 -11.57 9.34
N ASP A 83 -7.88 -11.13 10.22
CA ASP A 83 -8.01 -11.62 11.60
C ASP A 83 -9.03 -12.76 11.77
N ARG A 84 -9.43 -13.41 10.68
CA ARG A 84 -10.50 -14.43 10.67
C ARG A 84 -10.23 -15.67 11.54
N LEU A 85 -9.03 -15.90 11.98
CA LEU A 85 -8.65 -16.99 12.87
C LEU A 85 -7.92 -16.51 14.15
N GLY A 86 -8.16 -15.27 14.57
CA GLY A 86 -7.63 -14.67 15.80
C GLY A 86 -6.69 -13.50 15.52
N GLY A 87 -5.39 -13.72 15.38
CA GLY A 87 -4.43 -12.69 14.96
C GLY A 87 -4.51 -12.39 13.48
N MET A 88 -3.90 -11.27 13.06
CA MET A 88 -3.75 -10.95 11.64
C MET A 88 -2.78 -11.93 11.00
N ASP A 89 -3.29 -12.77 10.11
CA ASP A 89 -2.53 -13.68 9.27
C ASP A 89 -2.55 -13.24 7.81
N ILE A 90 -1.62 -13.75 7.02
CA ILE A 90 -1.56 -13.50 5.58
C ILE A 90 -2.40 -14.55 4.84
N TYR A 91 -3.27 -14.05 3.98
CA TYR A 91 -4.08 -14.83 3.06
C TYR A 91 -3.78 -14.45 1.63
N ILE A 92 -3.99 -15.39 0.71
CA ILE A 92 -3.94 -15.17 -0.75
C ILE A 92 -5.27 -15.55 -1.36
N VAL A 93 -5.72 -14.75 -2.31
CA VAL A 93 -6.93 -15.01 -3.11
C VAL A 93 -6.63 -14.72 -4.59
N ASP A 94 -7.36 -15.37 -5.50
CA ASP A 94 -7.36 -15.00 -6.92
C ASP A 94 -7.90 -13.57 -7.11
N LYS A 95 -7.42 -12.86 -8.10
CA LYS A 95 -7.85 -11.49 -8.41
C LYS A 95 -9.34 -11.34 -8.69
N GLU A 96 -9.99 -12.42 -9.13
CA GLU A 96 -11.43 -12.47 -9.38
C GLU A 96 -12.24 -12.87 -8.12
N GLY A 97 -11.55 -13.13 -7.00
CA GLY A 97 -12.15 -13.59 -5.75
C GLY A 97 -12.10 -15.12 -5.60
N GLY A 98 -12.92 -15.65 -4.71
CA GLY A 98 -12.94 -17.07 -4.39
C GLY A 98 -12.67 -17.33 -2.91
N VAL A 99 -12.21 -18.54 -2.58
CA VAL A 99 -11.88 -18.92 -1.19
C VAL A 99 -10.42 -18.55 -0.91
N PRO A 100 -10.14 -17.59 0.00
CA PRO A 100 -8.78 -17.26 0.35
C PRO A 100 -8.05 -18.41 1.05
N THR A 101 -6.80 -18.61 0.71
CA THR A 101 -5.90 -19.59 1.34
C THR A 101 -5.05 -18.90 2.40
N ARG A 102 -5.05 -19.42 3.64
CA ARG A 102 -4.19 -18.94 4.72
C ARG A 102 -2.74 -19.38 4.47
N ILE A 103 -1.80 -18.44 4.53
CA ILE A 103 -0.38 -18.68 4.22
C ILE A 103 0.46 -18.73 5.51
N THR A 104 0.13 -17.89 6.49
CA THR A 104 0.83 -17.84 7.78
C THR A 104 -0.10 -18.26 8.91
N THR A 105 0.50 -18.69 10.03
CA THR A 105 -0.27 -19.32 11.14
C THR A 105 0.28 -18.94 12.51
N HIS A 106 1.11 -17.91 12.62
CA HIS A 106 1.64 -17.45 13.89
C HIS A 106 0.55 -16.77 14.73
N SER A 107 0.67 -16.83 16.06
CA SER A 107 -0.31 -16.21 16.96
C SER A 107 -0.22 -14.67 17.06
N GLY A 108 0.84 -14.07 16.54
CA GLY A 108 1.01 -12.60 16.46
C GLY A 108 0.34 -12.02 15.22
N ASN A 109 0.48 -10.71 15.07
CA ASN A 109 -0.04 -10.01 13.89
C ASN A 109 1.01 -9.96 12.78
N GLU A 110 0.59 -10.25 11.57
CA GLU A 110 1.39 -10.26 10.36
C GLU A 110 0.76 -9.33 9.32
N THR A 111 1.60 -8.60 8.60
CA THR A 111 1.14 -7.68 7.56
C THR A 111 1.98 -7.88 6.31
N PRO A 112 1.39 -8.16 5.13
CA PRO A 112 2.14 -8.30 3.90
C PRO A 112 2.75 -6.96 3.49
N LEU A 113 4.00 -7.00 3.01
CA LEU A 113 4.74 -5.81 2.55
C LEU A 113 4.90 -5.81 1.04
N ALA A 114 5.37 -6.92 0.47
CA ALA A 114 5.57 -7.06 -0.96
C ALA A 114 5.62 -8.53 -1.36
N PHE A 115 5.24 -8.84 -2.58
CA PHE A 115 5.69 -10.08 -3.23
C PHE A 115 7.15 -9.91 -3.64
N LYS A 116 8.01 -10.82 -3.20
CA LYS A 116 9.40 -10.88 -3.64
C LYS A 116 9.48 -11.42 -5.08
N ASP A 117 8.67 -12.41 -5.35
CA ASP A 117 8.40 -13.00 -6.65
C ASP A 117 6.99 -13.64 -6.62
N ASN A 118 6.58 -14.38 -7.66
CA ASN A 118 5.26 -15.02 -7.65
C ASN A 118 5.13 -16.18 -6.62
N GLY A 119 6.23 -16.65 -6.07
CA GLY A 119 6.29 -17.77 -5.12
C GLY A 119 6.54 -17.36 -3.67
N HIS A 120 6.90 -16.10 -3.40
CA HIS A 120 7.30 -15.66 -2.07
C HIS A 120 6.75 -14.28 -1.71
N ILE A 121 6.37 -14.12 -0.44
CA ILE A 121 5.88 -12.87 0.14
C ILE A 121 6.83 -12.43 1.25
N LEU A 122 7.20 -11.15 1.25
CA LEU A 122 7.81 -10.47 2.39
C LEU A 122 6.69 -9.87 3.25
N PHE A 123 6.78 -10.07 4.55
CA PHE A 123 5.82 -9.57 5.51
C PHE A 123 6.49 -9.14 6.80
N GLN A 124 5.86 -8.24 7.52
CA GLN A 124 6.32 -7.84 8.85
C GLN A 124 5.58 -8.61 9.94
N ALA A 125 6.33 -9.00 10.97
CA ALA A 125 5.79 -9.64 12.17
C ALA A 125 6.77 -9.51 13.35
N ASN A 126 6.27 -9.82 14.54
CA ASN A 126 7.10 -9.96 15.76
C ASN A 126 7.22 -11.44 16.13
N ILE A 127 7.80 -12.24 15.22
CA ILE A 127 8.07 -13.65 15.43
C ILE A 127 9.49 -13.77 15.94
N LEU A 128 9.65 -13.93 17.24
CA LEU A 128 10.98 -14.11 17.82
C LEU A 128 11.35 -15.58 17.77
N PRO A 129 12.41 -15.95 17.02
CA PRO A 129 12.79 -17.36 16.83
C PRO A 129 13.35 -18.01 18.09
N ALA A 130 13.85 -17.22 19.05
CA ALA A 130 14.39 -17.71 20.33
C ALA A 130 14.12 -16.72 21.46
N ALA A 131 14.03 -17.22 22.70
CA ALA A 131 13.82 -16.39 23.88
C ALA A 131 14.95 -15.36 24.09
N ASP A 132 16.15 -15.69 23.69
CA ASP A 132 17.34 -14.84 23.81
C ASP A 132 17.29 -13.63 22.85
N ASP A 133 16.50 -13.72 21.78
CA ASP A 133 16.29 -12.62 20.84
C ASP A 133 15.31 -11.56 21.38
N MET A 134 14.68 -11.81 22.52
CA MET A 134 13.72 -10.90 23.14
C MET A 134 14.32 -9.58 23.67
N GLN A 135 15.63 -9.46 23.70
CA GLN A 135 16.29 -8.24 24.19
C GLN A 135 16.02 -7.01 23.33
N PHE A 136 15.58 -7.18 22.07
CA PHE A 136 15.38 -6.07 21.14
C PHE A 136 13.96 -5.94 20.58
N ALA A 137 13.13 -6.93 20.75
CA ALA A 137 11.82 -6.90 20.10
C ALA A 137 10.74 -6.44 21.06
N SER A 138 10.51 -5.17 21.09
CA SER A 138 9.17 -4.69 21.41
C SER A 138 8.29 -4.86 20.15
N ALA A 139 6.97 -4.99 20.34
CA ALA A 139 5.98 -4.96 19.26
C ALA A 139 6.09 -3.71 18.34
N GLN A 140 6.90 -2.74 18.72
CA GLN A 140 7.15 -1.51 18.00
C GLN A 140 8.14 -1.66 16.84
N PHE A 141 8.97 -2.72 16.83
CA PHE A 141 10.01 -2.96 15.83
C PHE A 141 9.84 -4.34 15.18
N PRO A 142 8.82 -4.51 14.32
CA PRO A 142 8.59 -5.78 13.65
C PRO A 142 9.74 -6.10 12.71
N GLN A 143 10.13 -7.37 12.68
CA GLN A 143 11.09 -7.90 11.72
C GLN A 143 10.40 -8.20 10.38
N VAL A 144 11.20 -8.36 9.34
CA VAL A 144 10.72 -8.81 8.03
C VAL A 144 11.01 -10.29 7.85
N TYR A 145 9.98 -11.02 7.45
CA TYR A 145 10.03 -12.45 7.16
C TYR A 145 9.67 -12.72 5.71
N GLU A 146 10.10 -13.84 5.21
CA GLU A 146 9.76 -14.40 3.90
C GLU A 146 8.98 -15.70 4.10
N VAL A 147 7.90 -15.88 3.36
CA VAL A 147 7.12 -17.11 3.33
C VAL A 147 6.76 -17.48 1.89
N SER A 148 6.69 -18.78 1.58
CA SER A 148 6.18 -19.25 0.29
C SER A 148 4.69 -18.95 0.15
N THR A 149 4.23 -18.64 -1.06
CA THR A 149 2.80 -18.50 -1.39
C THR A 149 2.00 -19.81 -1.21
N SER A 150 2.67 -20.95 -1.11
CA SER A 150 2.07 -22.23 -0.71
C SER A 150 2.06 -22.46 0.80
N GLY A 151 2.47 -21.47 1.59
CA GLY A 151 2.60 -21.59 3.05
C GLY A 151 3.90 -22.26 3.48
N GLY A 152 3.94 -22.67 4.75
CA GLY A 152 5.11 -23.30 5.35
C GLY A 152 5.76 -22.43 6.42
N ARG A 153 6.97 -22.79 6.84
CA ARG A 153 7.69 -22.07 7.90
C ARG A 153 8.28 -20.76 7.36
N PRO A 154 7.94 -19.59 7.96
CA PRO A 154 8.59 -18.33 7.62
C PRO A 154 10.08 -18.34 7.95
N ILE A 155 10.87 -17.64 7.13
CA ILE A 155 12.30 -17.43 7.32
C ILE A 155 12.53 -15.94 7.56
N MET A 156 13.35 -15.59 8.54
CA MET A 156 13.71 -14.19 8.79
C MET A 156 14.47 -13.63 7.58
N PHE A 157 13.90 -12.60 6.97
CA PHE A 157 14.52 -11.87 5.87
C PHE A 157 15.40 -10.72 6.39
N SER A 158 14.92 -9.97 7.38
CA SER A 158 15.66 -8.87 8.01
C SER A 158 15.25 -8.70 9.46
N SER A 159 16.23 -8.57 10.36
CA SER A 159 15.99 -8.18 11.75
C SER A 159 15.72 -6.68 11.89
N MET A 160 16.09 -5.88 10.89
CA MET A 160 15.77 -4.45 10.88
C MET A 160 14.31 -4.25 10.47
N PRO A 161 13.58 -3.34 11.15
CA PRO A 161 12.24 -2.98 10.75
C PRO A 161 12.28 -2.21 9.41
N MET A 162 11.58 -2.75 8.42
CA MET A 162 11.39 -2.15 7.10
C MET A 162 9.91 -2.07 6.82
N GLU A 163 9.42 -0.90 6.47
CA GLU A 163 8.02 -0.68 6.10
C GLU A 163 7.92 -0.25 4.63
N ASP A 164 6.79 -0.52 3.97
CA ASP A 164 6.50 -0.15 2.58
C ASP A 164 7.62 -0.54 1.58
N ILE A 165 7.95 -1.84 1.55
CA ILE A 165 9.01 -2.38 0.70
C ILE A 165 8.62 -2.31 -0.78
N SER A 166 9.53 -1.82 -1.62
CA SER A 166 9.45 -1.85 -3.08
C SER A 166 10.70 -2.51 -3.65
N ILE A 167 10.55 -3.64 -4.34
CA ILE A 167 11.65 -4.42 -4.92
C ILE A 167 11.91 -3.94 -6.34
N SER A 168 13.19 -3.81 -6.73
CA SER A 168 13.58 -3.45 -8.10
C SER A 168 13.19 -4.56 -9.10
N ALA A 169 13.01 -4.18 -10.35
CA ALA A 169 12.57 -5.11 -11.40
C ALA A 169 13.53 -6.30 -11.62
N ASP A 170 14.82 -6.12 -11.31
CA ASP A 170 15.84 -7.17 -11.38
C ASP A 170 15.96 -8.00 -10.08
N GLY A 171 15.19 -7.65 -9.04
CA GLY A 171 15.20 -8.31 -7.74
C GLY A 171 16.45 -8.10 -6.89
N LYS A 172 17.39 -7.25 -7.31
CA LYS A 172 18.69 -7.08 -6.66
C LYS A 172 18.73 -6.00 -5.61
N THR A 173 17.77 -5.09 -5.62
CA THR A 173 17.68 -4.01 -4.65
C THR A 173 16.26 -3.84 -4.17
N LEU A 174 16.10 -3.30 -2.97
CA LEU A 174 14.81 -2.87 -2.47
C LEU A 174 14.90 -1.46 -1.88
N LEU A 175 13.80 -0.74 -1.96
CA LEU A 175 13.55 0.48 -1.23
C LEU A 175 12.61 0.18 -0.05
N TYR A 176 12.78 0.91 1.03
CA TYR A 176 11.92 0.86 2.20
C TYR A 176 11.99 2.17 2.97
N HIS A 177 11.07 2.42 3.85
CA HIS A 177 11.29 3.41 4.90
C HIS A 177 11.57 2.72 6.23
N ASP A 178 12.41 3.34 7.04
CA ASP A 178 12.79 2.82 8.35
C ASP A 178 11.73 3.10 9.41
N LYS A 179 11.86 2.41 10.54
CA LYS A 179 11.05 2.66 11.74
C LYS A 179 11.98 2.86 12.92
N LYS A 180 12.09 4.09 13.39
CA LYS A 180 12.96 4.49 14.49
C LYS A 180 12.25 4.51 15.85
N GLY A 181 10.92 4.45 15.84
CA GLY A 181 10.11 4.51 17.05
C GLY A 181 8.62 4.44 16.74
N TYR A 182 7.80 4.78 17.73
CA TYR A 182 6.37 4.88 17.55
C TYR A 182 5.99 6.26 17.03
N GLU A 183 5.50 6.33 15.78
CA GLU A 183 4.89 7.50 15.19
C GLU A 183 3.46 7.19 14.75
N ASP A 184 2.55 8.12 14.99
CA ASP A 184 1.18 8.01 14.48
C ASP A 184 1.18 8.17 12.96
N ASN A 185 0.86 7.10 12.26
CA ASN A 185 0.76 7.08 10.80
C ASN A 185 -0.29 8.05 10.24
N TRP A 186 -1.22 8.51 11.07
CA TRP A 186 -2.32 9.38 10.68
C TRP A 186 -2.07 10.86 10.96
N ARG A 187 -0.96 11.20 11.62
CA ARG A 187 -0.56 12.59 11.85
C ARG A 187 -0.37 13.35 10.54
N LYS A 188 -0.53 14.66 10.57
CA LYS A 188 -0.39 15.48 9.36
C LYS A 188 1.04 15.95 9.13
N HIS A 189 1.63 16.58 10.10
CA HIS A 189 2.92 17.25 9.98
C HIS A 189 3.63 17.26 11.32
N HIS A 190 4.87 16.82 11.33
CA HIS A 190 5.66 16.72 12.55
C HIS A 190 7.14 16.52 12.23
N THR A 191 7.99 17.17 12.97
CA THR A 191 9.45 16.98 12.91
C THR A 191 9.92 16.36 14.22
N SER A 192 10.55 15.20 14.16
CA SER A 192 11.12 14.54 15.34
C SER A 192 12.30 13.66 14.95
N SER A 193 13.04 13.19 15.96
CA SER A 193 14.17 12.26 15.77
C SER A 193 13.75 10.87 15.28
N ILE A 194 12.45 10.56 15.33
CA ILE A 194 11.90 9.26 14.93
C ILE A 194 11.11 9.33 13.62
N THR A 195 11.13 10.47 12.90
CA THR A 195 10.57 10.57 11.55
C THR A 195 11.27 9.58 10.61
N ARG A 196 10.48 9.01 9.71
CA ARG A 196 10.94 7.97 8.80
C ARG A 196 11.82 8.55 7.70
N ASP A 197 12.78 7.76 7.28
CA ASP A 197 13.63 8.05 6.13
C ASP A 197 13.51 6.96 5.07
N VAL A 198 13.68 7.32 3.81
CA VAL A 198 13.77 6.36 2.71
C VAL A 198 15.20 5.83 2.60
N TRP A 199 15.28 4.51 2.50
CA TRP A 199 16.53 3.76 2.37
C TRP A 199 16.49 2.83 1.18
N MET A 200 17.66 2.48 0.69
CA MET A 200 17.89 1.41 -0.28
C MET A 200 18.74 0.31 0.36
N CYS A 201 18.36 -0.93 0.14
CA CYS A 201 19.12 -2.11 0.52
C CYS A 201 19.53 -2.89 -0.74
N ASN A 202 20.83 -3.19 -0.86
CA ASN A 202 21.33 -4.13 -1.86
C ASN A 202 21.09 -5.57 -1.37
N LEU A 203 20.55 -6.42 -2.24
CA LEU A 203 20.27 -7.84 -1.97
C LEU A 203 21.25 -8.78 -2.67
N ASP A 204 22.08 -8.28 -3.57
CA ASP A 204 23.05 -9.05 -4.35
C ASP A 204 24.39 -9.10 -3.58
N GLY A 205 24.75 -10.30 -3.12
CA GLY A 205 25.94 -10.53 -2.28
C GLY A 205 25.73 -10.10 -0.82
N GLU A 206 26.72 -9.43 -0.23
CA GLU A 206 26.61 -8.89 1.12
C GLU A 206 25.65 -7.71 1.16
N ARG A 207 24.70 -7.72 2.09
CA ARG A 207 23.72 -6.65 2.22
C ARG A 207 24.39 -5.34 2.61
N SER A 208 24.08 -4.31 1.84
CA SER A 208 24.49 -2.94 2.13
C SER A 208 23.31 -1.99 2.12
N TYR A 209 23.37 -0.94 2.92
CA TYR A 209 22.26 -0.03 3.17
C TYR A 209 22.71 1.40 2.85
N LYS A 210 21.87 2.13 2.11
CA LYS A 210 22.11 3.51 1.76
C LYS A 210 20.89 4.35 2.09
N LYS A 211 21.05 5.38 2.95
CA LYS A 211 20.02 6.38 3.18
C LYS A 211 19.87 7.26 1.92
N LEU A 212 18.65 7.44 1.45
CA LEU A 212 18.31 8.25 0.29
C LEU A 212 17.67 9.59 0.67
N SER A 213 16.90 9.62 1.76
CA SER A 213 16.29 10.85 2.28
C SER A 213 17.34 11.87 2.72
N THR A 214 17.10 13.12 2.38
CA THR A 214 17.92 14.26 2.81
C THR A 214 17.09 15.32 3.57
N PHE A 215 15.79 15.20 3.56
CA PHE A 215 14.87 16.09 4.26
C PHE A 215 14.88 15.81 5.77
N ASN A 216 14.86 16.90 6.58
CA ASN A 216 14.77 16.79 8.04
C ASN A 216 13.30 16.76 8.51
N GLY A 217 12.56 15.78 8.08
CA GLY A 217 11.18 15.51 8.38
C GLY A 217 10.85 14.10 7.92
N GLU A 218 9.60 13.81 7.58
CA GLU A 218 9.22 12.45 7.24
C GLU A 218 9.14 12.21 5.74
N ASP A 219 9.91 11.22 5.28
CA ASP A 219 9.88 10.64 3.94
C ASP A 219 9.53 9.16 4.03
N ARG A 220 8.53 8.67 3.25
CA ARG A 220 8.03 7.29 3.36
C ARG A 220 7.43 6.74 2.07
N THR A 221 7.03 5.48 2.09
CA THR A 221 6.33 4.77 1.01
C THR A 221 7.06 4.90 -0.33
N PRO A 222 8.35 4.48 -0.42
CA PRO A 222 9.08 4.56 -1.66
C PRO A 222 8.62 3.50 -2.66
N VAL A 223 8.54 3.87 -3.94
CA VAL A 223 8.26 2.95 -5.05
C VAL A 223 9.21 3.20 -6.21
N TRP A 224 9.80 2.14 -6.76
CA TRP A 224 10.69 2.25 -7.91
C TRP A 224 9.98 2.84 -9.12
N ALA A 225 10.61 3.82 -9.78
CA ALA A 225 10.18 4.34 -11.07
C ALA A 225 10.89 3.61 -12.22
N ASN A 226 12.19 3.45 -12.11
CA ASN A 226 13.09 2.69 -12.99
C ASN A 226 14.37 2.33 -12.22
N ALA A 227 15.44 1.91 -12.89
CA ALA A 227 16.69 1.49 -12.25
C ALA A 227 17.35 2.57 -11.36
N ASP A 228 17.16 3.86 -11.68
CA ASP A 228 17.88 4.97 -11.03
C ASP A 228 16.97 5.93 -10.28
N THR A 229 15.67 5.85 -10.46
CA THR A 229 14.72 6.81 -9.88
C THR A 229 13.59 6.12 -9.14
N TYR A 230 13.07 6.82 -8.14
CA TYR A 230 11.95 6.36 -7.33
C TYR A 230 10.99 7.50 -7.02
N TYR A 231 9.74 7.14 -6.73
CA TYR A 231 8.76 8.02 -6.14
C TYR A 231 8.65 7.73 -4.64
N TYR A 232 8.26 8.71 -3.86
CA TYR A 232 8.05 8.57 -2.42
C TYR A 232 7.12 9.65 -1.91
N LEU A 233 6.62 9.49 -0.71
CA LEU A 233 5.82 10.49 -0.02
C LEU A 233 6.72 11.33 0.88
N SER A 234 6.66 12.65 0.75
CA SER A 234 7.39 13.60 1.58
C SER A 234 6.49 14.74 2.04
N GLU A 235 6.69 15.19 3.27
CA GLU A 235 6.01 16.35 3.83
C GLU A 235 6.83 17.65 3.72
N GLN A 236 7.92 17.67 2.96
CA GLN A 236 8.85 18.81 2.90
C GLN A 236 8.21 20.15 2.48
N ASN A 237 7.04 20.11 1.84
CA ASN A 237 6.26 21.28 1.45
C ASN A 237 4.95 21.42 2.27
N GLY A 238 4.94 20.95 3.52
CA GLY A 238 3.88 21.13 4.50
C GLY A 238 2.92 19.96 4.64
N SER A 239 2.58 19.24 3.58
CA SER A 239 1.72 18.05 3.61
C SER A 239 2.33 16.96 2.75
N PHE A 240 2.05 15.69 3.09
CA PHE A 240 2.53 14.58 2.27
C PHE A 240 2.05 14.70 0.84
N ASN A 241 2.99 14.74 -0.07
CA ASN A 241 2.82 14.73 -1.50
C ASN A 241 3.77 13.71 -2.14
N VAL A 242 3.50 13.33 -3.38
CA VAL A 242 4.41 12.48 -4.16
C VAL A 242 5.57 13.32 -4.68
N PHE A 243 6.77 12.84 -4.41
CA PHE A 243 8.03 13.35 -4.96
C PHE A 243 8.72 12.28 -5.78
N LYS A 244 9.56 12.72 -6.72
CA LYS A 244 10.45 11.87 -7.53
C LYS A 244 11.87 12.24 -7.24
N ALA A 245 12.74 11.26 -7.00
CA ALA A 245 14.16 11.46 -6.76
C ALA A 245 15.03 10.44 -7.51
N ASN A 246 16.32 10.70 -7.57
CA ASN A 246 17.32 9.78 -8.11
C ASN A 246 18.12 9.15 -6.96
N ILE A 247 18.42 7.85 -7.04
CA ILE A 247 19.20 7.13 -6.02
C ILE A 247 20.64 7.62 -5.89
N ASN A 248 21.15 8.32 -6.91
CA ASN A 248 22.49 8.91 -6.92
C ASN A 248 22.52 10.34 -6.36
N GLY A 249 21.36 10.87 -5.94
CA GLY A 249 21.23 12.21 -5.36
C GLY A 249 20.64 13.23 -6.34
N GLY A 250 20.68 14.50 -5.96
CA GLY A 250 20.04 15.61 -6.67
C GLY A 250 18.80 16.12 -5.95
N ASN A 251 18.20 17.20 -6.46
CA ASN A 251 17.03 17.79 -5.86
C ASN A 251 15.76 16.99 -6.23
N PRO A 252 14.96 16.59 -5.26
CA PRO A 252 13.67 15.94 -5.52
C PRO A 252 12.72 16.86 -6.29
N ILE A 253 11.89 16.26 -7.14
CA ILE A 253 10.86 16.96 -7.91
C ILE A 253 9.49 16.61 -7.33
N GLN A 254 8.73 17.62 -6.91
CA GLN A 254 7.35 17.44 -6.46
C GLN A 254 6.43 17.10 -7.64
N VAL A 255 5.69 15.99 -7.52
CA VAL A 255 4.79 15.47 -8.57
C VAL A 255 3.34 15.88 -8.31
N THR A 256 2.88 15.76 -7.06
CA THR A 256 1.52 16.18 -6.67
C THR A 256 1.57 17.44 -5.79
N LYS A 257 0.47 18.23 -5.80
CA LYS A 257 0.39 19.51 -5.08
C LYS A 257 -0.91 19.60 -4.29
N HIS A 258 -1.09 18.66 -3.35
CA HIS A 258 -2.23 18.67 -2.42
C HIS A 258 -1.87 19.47 -1.17
N ASP A 259 -2.77 20.35 -0.74
CA ASP A 259 -2.56 21.29 0.38
C ASP A 259 -3.44 20.98 1.62
N LYS A 260 -4.59 20.32 1.42
CA LYS A 260 -5.59 20.13 2.49
C LYS A 260 -5.40 18.84 3.28
N HIS A 261 -5.07 17.75 2.58
CA HIS A 261 -4.94 16.42 3.17
C HIS A 261 -3.64 15.76 2.71
N PRO A 262 -3.07 14.86 3.51
CA PRO A 262 -1.88 14.13 3.11
C PRO A 262 -2.22 13.06 2.06
N VAL A 263 -1.33 12.89 1.09
CA VAL A 263 -1.29 11.72 0.21
C VAL A 263 -0.83 10.49 1.01
N ARG A 264 -1.42 9.32 0.73
CA ARG A 264 -1.15 8.05 1.42
C ARG A 264 -1.18 6.88 0.44
N PHE A 265 -0.63 5.75 0.84
CA PHE A 265 -0.75 4.46 0.11
C PHE A 265 -0.26 4.52 -1.33
N LEU A 266 0.90 5.16 -1.55
CA LEU A 266 1.48 5.28 -2.88
C LEU A 266 1.87 3.92 -3.44
N THR A 267 1.37 3.58 -4.62
CA THR A 267 1.78 2.41 -5.40
C THR A 267 1.98 2.78 -6.87
N ARG A 268 2.62 1.91 -7.63
CA ARG A 268 2.94 2.14 -9.04
C ARG A 268 2.80 0.87 -9.87
N ALA A 269 2.19 0.99 -11.03
CA ALA A 269 2.15 -0.08 -12.03
C ALA A 269 3.42 -0.09 -12.91
N ASN A 270 3.69 -1.23 -13.57
CA ASN A 270 4.85 -1.37 -14.46
C ASN A 270 4.82 -0.41 -15.66
N ASN A 271 3.63 -0.01 -16.11
CA ASN A 271 3.43 0.98 -17.17
C ASN A 271 3.62 2.45 -16.72
N GLY A 272 3.93 2.68 -15.44
CA GLY A 272 4.25 3.99 -14.89
C GLY A 272 3.09 4.72 -14.22
N ILE A 273 1.87 4.20 -14.27
CA ILE A 273 0.71 4.78 -13.58
C ILE A 273 0.95 4.74 -12.06
N LEU A 274 0.79 5.88 -11.42
CA LEU A 274 0.79 6.00 -9.96
C LEU A 274 -0.63 5.89 -9.43
N CYS A 275 -0.77 5.25 -8.28
CA CYS A 275 -2.02 5.18 -7.55
C CYS A 275 -1.76 5.57 -6.10
N TYR A 276 -2.62 6.41 -5.52
CA TYR A 276 -2.50 6.84 -4.13
C TYR A 276 -3.86 7.19 -3.53
N GLY A 277 -3.94 7.15 -2.21
CA GLY A 277 -5.08 7.61 -1.45
C GLY A 277 -4.99 9.10 -1.13
N TYR A 278 -6.08 9.84 -1.29
CA TYR A 278 -6.20 11.23 -0.89
C TYR A 278 -7.62 11.52 -0.42
N ASN A 279 -7.77 12.12 0.76
CA ASN A 279 -9.07 12.48 1.34
C ASN A 279 -10.11 11.35 1.36
N GLY A 280 -9.67 10.11 1.60
CA GLY A 280 -10.54 8.93 1.63
C GLY A 280 -10.91 8.35 0.27
N GLY A 281 -10.49 8.98 -0.82
CA GLY A 281 -10.62 8.52 -2.21
C GLY A 281 -9.32 7.91 -2.76
N ILE A 282 -9.39 7.37 -3.97
CA ILE A 282 -8.27 6.80 -4.73
C ILE A 282 -8.06 7.62 -6.00
N TYR A 283 -6.80 7.95 -6.31
CA TYR A 283 -6.39 8.79 -7.43
C TYR A 283 -5.29 8.13 -8.25
#